data_337af684e55c991b8a64826c87291dab
#
_entry.id   337af684e55c991b8a64826c87291dab
#
_cell.length_a   1.000
_cell.length_b   1.000
_cell.length_c   1.000
_cell.angle_alpha   90.00
_cell.angle_beta   90.00
_cell.angle_gamma   90.00
#
_symmetry.space_group_name_H-M   'P 1'
#
loop_
_entity.id
_entity.type
_entity.pdbx_description
1 polymer ?
#
loop_
_entity_poly.entity_id
_entity_poly.type
_entity_poly.pdbx_seq_one_letter_code
_entity_poly.pdbx_strand_id
1 'polypeptide(L)'
;MPPSRRQQVWERANGCCEYCQLPQDHDPRPFHLDHIRPQKHDGPTVLENLAFCCAACSLFKGPNPAGFDPETDVLHPLFNPRTQRWSDHFEWNEGTLEGLTAVGRTTISVLRINDPLRIQHRLLLIELGVFPPELPPCSGE
;
A
#
# COMPACT_ATOMS: atom_id res chain seq x y z
N MET A 1 -24.81 -4.71 -15.91
CA MET A 1 -24.28 -5.48 -14.78
C MET A 1 -23.51 -4.57 -13.86
N PRO A 2 -23.76 -4.60 -12.57
CA PRO A 2 -22.93 -3.83 -11.65
C PRO A 2 -21.51 -4.36 -11.62
N PRO A 3 -20.51 -3.54 -11.39
CA PRO A 3 -19.13 -3.98 -11.33
C PRO A 3 -18.90 -4.91 -10.12
N SER A 4 -17.98 -5.85 -10.27
CA SER A 4 -17.59 -6.73 -9.18
C SER A 4 -16.91 -5.94 -8.07
N ARG A 5 -16.84 -6.51 -6.87
CA ARG A 5 -16.10 -5.91 -5.77
C ARG A 5 -14.63 -5.68 -6.17
N ARG A 6 -14.01 -6.65 -6.85
CA ARG A 6 -12.64 -6.53 -7.32
C ARG A 6 -12.47 -5.35 -8.28
N GLN A 7 -13.40 -5.19 -9.22
CA GLN A 7 -13.34 -4.09 -10.17
C GLN A 7 -13.49 -2.74 -9.47
N GLN A 8 -14.39 -2.65 -8.51
CA GLN A 8 -14.60 -1.41 -7.73
C GLN A 8 -13.34 -1.02 -6.95
N VAL A 9 -12.68 -2.01 -6.33
CA VAL A 9 -11.43 -1.76 -5.59
C VAL A 9 -10.31 -1.35 -6.54
N TRP A 10 -10.20 -2.04 -7.68
CA TRP A 10 -9.21 -1.71 -8.71
C TRP A 10 -9.40 -0.28 -9.24
N GLU A 11 -10.62 0.11 -9.58
CA GLU A 11 -10.92 1.45 -10.10
C GLU A 11 -10.59 2.54 -9.05
N ARG A 12 -10.98 2.31 -7.81
CA ARG A 12 -10.72 3.25 -6.71
C ARG A 12 -9.22 3.46 -6.49
N ALA A 13 -8.43 2.41 -6.68
CA ALA A 13 -6.98 2.45 -6.51
C ALA A 13 -6.23 2.88 -7.77
N ASN A 14 -6.94 3.13 -8.88
CA ASN A 14 -6.34 3.40 -10.19
C ASN A 14 -5.36 2.29 -10.62
N GLY A 15 -5.67 1.04 -10.27
CA GLY A 15 -4.85 -0.09 -10.66
C GLY A 15 -3.49 -0.15 -9.94
N CYS A 16 -3.28 0.61 -8.89
CA CYS A 16 -2.03 0.66 -8.15
C CYS A 16 -2.19 0.13 -6.74
N CYS A 17 -1.11 -0.45 -6.20
CA CYS A 17 -1.09 -0.85 -4.79
C CYS A 17 -1.33 0.36 -3.90
N GLU A 18 -2.29 0.26 -2.98
CA GLU A 18 -2.65 1.39 -2.12
C GLU A 18 -1.64 1.63 -0.99
N TYR A 19 -0.64 0.75 -0.85
CA TYR A 19 0.44 0.93 0.11
C TYR A 19 1.73 1.44 -0.54
N CYS A 20 2.25 0.73 -1.56
CA CYS A 20 3.52 1.11 -2.19
C CYS A 20 3.38 1.78 -3.56
N GLN A 21 2.16 1.96 -4.03
CA GLN A 21 1.85 2.61 -5.31
C GLN A 21 2.34 1.88 -6.57
N LEU A 22 2.80 0.63 -6.46
CA LEU A 22 3.22 -0.14 -7.62
C LEU A 22 2.04 -0.35 -8.57
N PRO A 23 2.15 0.05 -9.86
CA PRO A 23 1.09 -0.23 -10.82
C PRO A 23 0.99 -1.73 -11.12
N GLN A 24 -0.24 -2.24 -11.22
CA GLN A 24 -0.47 -3.65 -11.54
C GLN A 24 0.19 -4.05 -12.86
N ASP A 25 0.21 -3.17 -13.84
CA ASP A 25 0.77 -3.44 -15.16
C ASP A 25 2.28 -3.73 -15.12
N HIS A 26 2.95 -3.41 -14.02
CA HIS A 26 4.39 -3.57 -13.88
C HIS A 26 4.78 -4.63 -12.86
N ASP A 27 3.85 -5.51 -12.50
CA ASP A 27 4.12 -6.67 -11.64
C ASP A 27 3.51 -7.91 -12.28
N PRO A 28 4.31 -8.95 -12.57
CA PRO A 28 3.77 -10.18 -13.16
C PRO A 28 2.90 -10.99 -12.19
N ARG A 29 2.97 -10.69 -10.88
CA ARG A 29 2.18 -11.39 -9.88
C ARG A 29 0.81 -10.74 -9.71
N PRO A 30 -0.25 -11.53 -9.44
CA PRO A 30 -1.58 -10.97 -9.25
C PRO A 30 -1.64 -10.12 -7.97
N PHE A 31 -2.41 -9.02 -8.04
CA PHE A 31 -2.71 -8.20 -6.88
C PHE A 31 -3.87 -8.83 -6.09
N HIS A 32 -3.95 -8.49 -4.82
CA HIS A 32 -4.93 -9.03 -3.88
C HIS A 32 -5.89 -7.95 -3.39
N LEU A 33 -7.09 -8.38 -3.01
CA LEU A 33 -7.99 -7.55 -2.20
C LEU A 33 -7.61 -7.79 -0.74
N ASP A 34 -6.88 -6.85 -0.18
CA ASP A 34 -6.38 -6.95 1.19
C ASP A 34 -7.43 -6.45 2.18
N HIS A 35 -7.64 -7.20 3.25
CA HIS A 35 -8.48 -6.75 4.36
C HIS A 35 -7.66 -5.80 5.23
N ILE A 36 -8.05 -4.53 5.26
CA ILE A 36 -7.35 -3.50 6.04
C ILE A 36 -7.33 -3.92 7.51
N ARG A 37 -8.51 -4.22 8.08
CA ARG A 37 -8.60 -4.97 9.32
C ARG A 37 -8.67 -6.45 8.95
N PRO A 38 -7.66 -7.26 9.31
CA PRO A 38 -7.60 -8.66 8.86
C PRO A 38 -8.79 -9.49 9.34
N GLN A 39 -9.15 -10.50 8.54
CA GLN A 39 -10.22 -11.43 8.91
C GLN A 39 -9.93 -12.14 10.22
N LYS A 40 -8.67 -12.40 10.52
CA LYS A 40 -8.26 -12.98 11.80
C LYS A 40 -8.71 -12.13 12.99
N HIS A 41 -8.88 -10.82 12.77
CA HIS A 41 -9.32 -9.86 13.78
C HIS A 41 -10.75 -9.38 13.52
N ASP A 42 -11.57 -10.26 12.91
CA ASP A 42 -12.98 -10.01 12.62
C ASP A 42 -13.22 -8.87 11.61
N GLY A 43 -12.26 -8.65 10.72
CA GLY A 43 -12.42 -7.66 9.65
C GLY A 43 -13.43 -8.12 8.61
N PRO A 44 -14.44 -7.28 8.27
CA PRO A 44 -15.47 -7.68 7.30
C PRO A 44 -14.96 -7.57 5.86
N THR A 45 -15.60 -8.33 4.97
CA THR A 45 -15.33 -8.25 3.54
C THR A 45 -16.31 -7.26 2.90
N VAL A 46 -16.02 -5.98 3.09
CA VAL A 46 -16.79 -4.87 2.55
C VAL A 46 -15.83 -3.86 1.92
N LEU A 47 -16.33 -3.02 1.01
CA LEU A 47 -15.49 -2.06 0.29
C LEU A 47 -14.70 -1.14 1.24
N GLU A 48 -15.31 -0.74 2.35
CA GLU A 48 -14.68 0.13 3.34
C GLU A 48 -13.50 -0.52 4.07
N ASN A 49 -13.37 -1.85 3.96
CA ASN A 49 -12.29 -2.61 4.60
C ASN A 49 -11.36 -3.30 3.61
N LEU A 50 -11.48 -2.98 2.33
CA LEU A 50 -10.66 -3.60 1.30
C LEU A 50 -9.72 -2.59 0.67
N ALA A 51 -8.48 -3.03 0.39
CA ALA A 51 -7.48 -2.25 -0.32
C ALA A 51 -6.90 -3.09 -1.47
N PHE A 52 -6.59 -2.44 -2.58
CA PHE A 52 -5.88 -3.08 -3.68
C PHE A 52 -4.41 -3.18 -3.31
N CYS A 53 -3.86 -4.38 -3.29
CA CYS A 53 -2.56 -4.64 -2.67
C CYS A 53 -1.69 -5.53 -3.56
N CYS A 54 -0.45 -5.12 -3.81
CA CYS A 54 0.48 -5.94 -4.57
C CYS A 54 0.86 -7.21 -3.78
N ALA A 55 1.37 -8.21 -4.49
CA ALA A 55 1.70 -9.49 -3.87
C ALA A 55 2.70 -9.35 -2.72
N ALA A 56 3.73 -8.52 -2.87
CA ALA A 56 4.73 -8.32 -1.83
C ALA A 56 4.15 -7.66 -0.58
N CYS A 57 3.40 -6.56 -0.74
CA CYS A 57 2.77 -5.90 0.41
C CYS A 57 1.79 -6.82 1.12
N SER A 58 0.99 -7.59 0.35
CA SER A 58 0.05 -8.54 0.92
C SER A 58 0.77 -9.63 1.73
N LEU A 59 1.84 -10.17 1.18
CA LEU A 59 2.61 -11.22 1.85
C LEU A 59 3.19 -10.75 3.18
N PHE A 60 3.85 -9.60 3.18
CA PHE A 60 4.52 -9.11 4.39
C PHE A 60 3.55 -8.53 5.41
N LYS A 61 2.45 -7.94 4.95
CA LYS A 61 1.43 -7.46 5.86
C LYS A 61 0.79 -8.63 6.62
N GLY A 62 0.47 -9.72 5.92
CA GLY A 62 -0.19 -10.87 6.53
C GLY A 62 -1.40 -10.46 7.36
N PRO A 63 -1.60 -11.07 8.55
CA PRO A 63 -2.72 -10.73 9.42
C PRO A 63 -2.41 -9.59 10.41
N ASN A 64 -1.41 -8.77 10.13
CA ASN A 64 -0.98 -7.73 11.05
C ASN A 64 -1.77 -6.43 10.85
N PRO A 65 -2.53 -5.94 11.86
CA PRO A 65 -3.16 -4.63 11.81
C PRO A 65 -2.25 -3.51 12.31
N ALA A 66 -1.11 -3.85 12.90
CA ALA A 66 -0.22 -2.92 13.56
C ALA A 66 1.20 -3.49 13.58
N GLY A 67 2.16 -2.67 13.96
CA GLY A 67 3.54 -3.09 14.13
C GLY A 67 4.30 -2.06 14.96
N PHE A 68 5.63 -2.20 15.00
CA PHE A 68 6.47 -1.30 15.79
C PHE A 68 7.17 -0.30 14.87
N ASP A 69 7.14 0.96 15.28
CA ASP A 69 7.92 2.01 14.63
C ASP A 69 9.40 1.72 14.85
N PRO A 70 10.20 1.54 13.79
CA PRO A 70 11.63 1.21 13.96
C PRO A 70 12.44 2.32 14.64
N GLU A 71 11.95 3.57 14.65
CA GLU A 71 12.66 4.66 15.32
C GLU A 71 12.39 4.73 16.81
N THR A 72 11.18 4.39 17.26
CA THR A 72 10.77 4.58 18.65
C THR A 72 10.47 3.29 19.39
N ASP A 73 10.35 2.18 18.66
CA ASP A 73 9.93 0.87 19.18
C ASP A 73 8.55 0.92 19.85
N VAL A 74 7.71 1.86 19.45
CA VAL A 74 6.34 2.01 19.92
C VAL A 74 5.39 1.38 18.92
N LEU A 75 4.38 0.69 19.43
CA LEU A 75 3.35 0.04 18.60
C LEU A 75 2.44 1.08 17.96
N HIS A 76 2.28 1.00 16.64
CA HIS A 76 1.38 1.87 15.87
C HIS A 76 0.56 1.05 14.89
N PRO A 77 -0.67 1.50 14.56
CA PRO A 77 -1.42 0.86 13.49
C PRO A 77 -0.74 1.09 12.14
N LEU A 78 -1.00 0.18 11.21
CA LEU A 78 -0.54 0.37 9.84
C LEU A 78 -1.35 1.46 9.15
N PHE A 79 -0.80 2.01 8.07
CA PHE A 79 -1.52 2.98 7.24
C PHE A 79 -2.85 2.40 6.77
N ASN A 80 -3.91 3.20 6.89
CA ASN A 80 -5.26 2.83 6.46
C ASN A 80 -5.65 3.68 5.25
N PRO A 81 -5.67 3.08 4.03
CA PRO A 81 -5.95 3.86 2.82
C PRO A 81 -7.40 4.36 2.72
N ARG A 82 -8.31 3.90 3.61
CA ARG A 82 -9.70 4.38 3.60
C ARG A 82 -9.89 5.65 4.43
N THR A 83 -9.09 5.82 5.49
CA THR A 83 -9.29 6.89 6.45
C THR A 83 -8.16 7.89 6.50
N GLN A 84 -7.01 7.57 5.89
CA GLN A 84 -5.82 8.42 5.93
C GLN A 84 -5.37 8.76 4.52
N ARG A 85 -4.67 9.89 4.39
CA ARG A 85 -4.12 10.34 3.12
C ARG A 85 -2.69 9.83 3.00
N TRP A 86 -2.38 9.18 1.88
CA TRP A 86 -1.06 8.58 1.65
C TRP A 86 0.07 9.62 1.78
N SER A 87 -0.09 10.78 1.18
CA SER A 87 0.95 11.82 1.17
C SER A 87 1.21 12.46 2.54
N ASP A 88 0.32 12.27 3.51
CA ASP A 88 0.56 12.71 4.89
C ASP A 88 1.58 11.81 5.60
N HIS A 89 1.75 10.58 5.13
CA HIS A 89 2.54 9.57 5.82
C HIS A 89 3.78 9.12 5.06
N PHE A 90 3.83 9.39 3.75
CA PHE A 90 4.88 8.85 2.88
C PHE A 90 5.36 9.88 1.87
N GLU A 91 6.61 9.73 1.47
CA GLU A 91 7.23 10.55 0.42
C GLU A 91 8.26 9.69 -0.31
N TRP A 92 8.29 9.80 -1.66
CA TRP A 92 9.31 9.12 -2.43
C TRP A 92 10.61 9.89 -2.44
N ASN A 93 11.71 9.18 -2.21
CA ASN A 93 13.05 9.63 -2.47
C ASN A 93 13.65 8.64 -3.49
N GLU A 94 13.47 8.94 -4.76
CA GLU A 94 13.76 8.01 -5.86
C GLU A 94 13.02 6.67 -5.64
N GLY A 95 13.72 5.55 -5.58
CA GLY A 95 13.09 4.24 -5.38
C GLY A 95 12.83 3.87 -3.91
N THR A 96 13.24 4.73 -2.99
CA THR A 96 13.10 4.51 -1.54
C THR A 96 11.92 5.28 -1.01
N LEU A 97 11.09 4.63 -0.21
CA LEU A 97 9.95 5.27 0.43
C LEU A 97 10.35 5.77 1.81
N GLU A 98 10.07 7.04 2.09
CA GLU A 98 10.32 7.63 3.39
C GLU A 98 9.01 7.76 4.17
N GLY A 99 9.04 7.38 5.45
CA GLY A 99 7.92 7.57 6.35
C GLY A 99 7.98 8.93 7.03
N LEU A 100 6.95 9.73 6.84
CA LEU A 100 6.86 11.07 7.42
C LEU A 100 6.27 11.05 8.82
N THR A 101 5.65 9.94 9.21
CA THR A 101 4.98 9.77 10.51
C THR A 101 5.34 8.41 11.07
N ALA A 102 5.01 8.20 12.35
CA ALA A 102 5.17 6.89 12.97
C ALA A 102 4.37 5.81 12.24
N VAL A 103 3.14 6.12 11.80
CA VAL A 103 2.32 5.20 11.00
C VAL A 103 3.03 4.85 9.69
N GLY A 104 3.59 5.85 9.00
CA GLY A 104 4.32 5.62 7.74
C GLY A 104 5.55 4.74 7.95
N ARG A 105 6.39 5.06 8.94
CA ARG A 105 7.59 4.26 9.23
C ARG A 105 7.26 2.83 9.63
N THR A 106 6.23 2.65 10.44
CA THR A 106 5.77 1.32 10.86
C THR A 106 5.30 0.50 9.67
N THR A 107 4.51 1.12 8.78
CA THR A 107 4.00 0.46 7.58
C THR A 107 5.14 0.03 6.66
N ILE A 108 6.09 0.91 6.39
CA ILE A 108 7.25 0.59 5.55
C ILE A 108 8.01 -0.60 6.13
N SER A 109 8.20 -0.64 7.43
CA SER A 109 8.92 -1.70 8.12
C SER A 109 8.18 -3.04 8.03
N VAL A 110 6.90 -3.07 8.38
CA VAL A 110 6.10 -4.29 8.40
C VAL A 110 5.94 -4.86 6.98
N LEU A 111 5.65 -4.01 6.01
CA LEU A 111 5.43 -4.44 4.63
C LEU A 111 6.73 -4.59 3.84
N ARG A 112 7.87 -4.32 4.45
CA ARG A 112 9.20 -4.40 3.83
C ARG A 112 9.26 -3.66 2.50
N ILE A 113 8.69 -2.48 2.46
CA ILE A 113 8.57 -1.71 1.22
C ILE A 113 9.95 -1.35 0.65
N ASN A 114 10.93 -1.13 1.51
CA ASN A 114 12.30 -0.80 1.10
C ASN A 114 13.25 -1.99 1.05
N ASP A 115 12.72 -3.20 0.86
CA ASP A 115 13.57 -4.35 0.54
C ASP A 115 14.41 -4.02 -0.70
N PRO A 116 15.72 -4.36 -0.73
CA PRO A 116 16.59 -3.98 -1.85
C PRO A 116 16.08 -4.37 -3.23
N LEU A 117 15.47 -5.54 -3.38
CA LEU A 117 14.93 -5.96 -4.68
C LEU A 117 13.73 -5.10 -5.09
N ARG A 118 12.93 -4.67 -4.14
CA ARG A 118 11.80 -3.79 -4.41
C ARG A 118 12.27 -2.40 -4.82
N ILE A 119 13.31 -1.89 -4.16
CA ILE A 119 13.92 -0.61 -4.53
C ILE A 119 14.46 -0.69 -5.95
N GLN A 120 15.20 -1.76 -6.29
CA GLN A 120 15.75 -1.95 -7.64
C GLN A 120 14.66 -1.96 -8.70
N HIS A 121 13.56 -2.66 -8.43
CA HIS A 121 12.41 -2.69 -9.35
C HIS A 121 11.86 -1.29 -9.59
N ARG A 122 11.66 -0.52 -8.54
CA ARG A 122 11.17 0.85 -8.68
C ARG A 122 12.15 1.77 -9.40
N LEU A 123 13.45 1.61 -9.15
CA LEU A 123 14.46 2.40 -9.87
C LEU A 123 14.40 2.13 -11.38
N LEU A 124 14.21 0.88 -11.78
CA LEU A 124 14.02 0.53 -13.17
C LEU A 124 12.77 1.20 -13.74
N LEU A 125 11.66 1.17 -13.00
CA LEU A 125 10.41 1.79 -13.45
C LEU A 125 10.53 3.31 -13.53
N ILE A 126 11.29 3.92 -12.66
CA ILE A 126 11.60 5.36 -12.73
C ILE A 126 12.39 5.67 -14.00
N GLU A 127 13.39 4.86 -14.32
CA GLU A 127 14.18 5.01 -15.53
C GLU A 127 13.31 4.89 -16.79
N LEU A 128 12.31 4.00 -16.75
CA LEU A 128 11.37 3.83 -17.86
C LEU A 128 10.29 4.92 -17.90
N GLY A 129 10.26 5.81 -16.93
CA GLY A 129 9.32 6.92 -16.88
C GLY A 129 7.90 6.54 -16.44
N VAL A 130 7.72 5.39 -15.77
CA VAL A 130 6.41 4.89 -15.37
C VAL A 130 6.18 4.86 -13.86
N PHE A 131 7.14 5.34 -13.08
CA PHE A 131 7.01 5.38 -11.62
C PHE A 131 7.66 6.66 -11.05
N PRO A 132 7.11 7.27 -10.01
CA PRO A 132 5.83 6.91 -9.37
C PRO A 132 4.64 7.22 -10.29
N PRO A 133 3.51 6.53 -10.12
CA PRO A 133 2.34 6.77 -10.95
C PRO A 133 1.75 8.14 -10.66
N GLU A 134 1.13 8.75 -11.68
CA GLU A 134 0.32 9.95 -11.48
C GLU A 134 -1.05 9.49 -11.00
N LEU A 135 -1.35 9.78 -9.74
CA LEU A 135 -2.62 9.41 -9.14
C LEU A 135 -3.47 10.65 -8.92
N PRO A 136 -4.80 10.56 -9.12
CA PRO A 136 -5.65 11.69 -8.82
C PRO A 136 -5.65 11.98 -7.32
N PRO A 137 -6.04 13.20 -6.91
CA PRO A 137 -6.18 13.50 -5.50
C PRO A 137 -7.15 12.53 -4.84
N CYS A 138 -6.93 12.24 -3.55
CA CYS A 138 -7.84 11.39 -2.81
C CYS A 138 -9.22 12.01 -2.75
N SER A 139 -10.25 11.16 -2.88
CA SER A 139 -11.64 11.62 -2.73
C SER A 139 -11.84 12.06 -1.29
N GLY A 140 -12.17 13.27 -1.04
CA GLY A 140 -12.26 13.83 0.29
C GLY A 140 -11.28 14.95 0.53
N GLU A 141 -10.40 15.15 -0.41
CA GLU A 141 -9.55 16.34 -0.45
C GLU A 141 -10.33 17.53 -0.99
#